data_6f0d0ae724d3ae61e6562ac6db7563d5
#
_entry.id   6f0d0ae724d3ae61e6562ac6db7563d5
#
_cell.length_a   1.000
_cell.length_b   1.000
_cell.length_c   1.000
_cell.angle_alpha   90.00
_cell.angle_beta   90.00
_cell.angle_gamma   90.00
#
_symmetry.space_group_name_H-M   'P 1'
#
loop_
_entity.id
_entity.type
_entity.pdbx_description
1 polymer ?
#
loop_
_entity_poly.entity_id
_entity_poly.type
_entity_poly.pdbx_seq_one_letter_code
_entity_poly.pdbx_strand_id
1 'polypeptide(L)'
;VDWKRPEVANNLRQMTAEALIRVSKFDKMLTTIMGIEGQFLIRIGDAGIPQNQLQIANPDHNVTSADLAIPTGEWVHIAVTYDADAKKMIVYINGKNKLEDTVDAGAVNWGQTMTDEGNGFWIGHSYNRDRWLEGEISECRIWNKVLTADEINAKNHFYLVEPDSEGLVAYWKFDEGTGQTVTDYTGNGNNGMALDPISWVEVALPEK
;
A
#
# COMPACT_ATOMS: atom_id res chain seq x y z
N VAL A 1 -4.31 -10.39 -2.40
CA VAL A 1 -3.35 -10.75 -3.44
C VAL A 1 -2.08 -11.24 -2.78
N ASP A 2 -1.71 -12.47 -3.05
CA ASP A 2 -0.45 -13.07 -2.61
C ASP A 2 0.64 -12.78 -3.64
N TRP A 3 1.72 -12.17 -3.20
CA TRP A 3 2.84 -11.85 -4.04
C TRP A 3 4.10 -12.62 -3.61
N LYS A 4 4.58 -13.43 -4.51
CA LYS A 4 5.75 -14.28 -4.23
C LYS A 4 7.05 -13.53 -4.44
N ARG A 5 7.53 -12.82 -3.41
CA ARG A 5 8.94 -12.41 -3.24
C ARG A 5 9.56 -11.64 -4.41
N PRO A 6 9.30 -10.36 -4.57
CA PRO A 6 10.08 -9.57 -5.49
C PRO A 6 11.44 -9.19 -4.86
N GLU A 7 12.50 -9.72 -5.39
CA GLU A 7 13.85 -9.30 -4.98
C GLU A 7 14.06 -7.79 -5.17
N VAL A 8 13.40 -7.21 -6.17
CA VAL A 8 13.43 -5.76 -6.46
C VAL A 8 12.87 -4.88 -5.35
N ALA A 9 12.09 -5.44 -4.43
CA ALA A 9 11.54 -4.72 -3.28
C ALA A 9 12.27 -5.05 -1.97
N ASN A 10 13.46 -5.64 -2.05
CA ASN A 10 14.34 -5.87 -0.91
C ASN A 10 15.38 -4.78 -0.78
N ASN A 11 15.83 -4.59 0.45
CA ASN A 11 16.87 -3.66 0.81
C ASN A 11 16.58 -2.21 0.36
N LEU A 12 15.31 -1.82 0.43
CA LEU A 12 14.89 -0.47 0.08
C LEU A 12 15.19 0.48 1.24
N ARG A 13 16.26 1.25 1.13
CA ARG A 13 16.59 2.33 2.07
C ARG A 13 15.75 3.57 1.80
N GLN A 14 15.33 3.76 0.57
CA GLN A 14 14.37 4.76 0.12
C GLN A 14 13.25 4.07 -0.62
N MET A 15 12.02 4.43 -0.30
CA MET A 15 10.86 3.90 -1.02
C MET A 15 9.66 4.82 -0.94
N THR A 16 8.72 4.59 -1.84
CA THR A 16 7.35 5.08 -1.72
C THR A 16 6.40 3.91 -1.99
N ALA A 17 5.41 3.77 -1.12
CA ALA A 17 4.31 2.82 -1.30
C ALA A 17 3.01 3.58 -1.49
N GLU A 18 2.22 3.21 -2.50
CA GLU A 18 0.97 3.88 -2.83
C GLU A 18 -0.17 2.91 -3.02
N ALA A 19 -1.35 3.32 -2.61
CA ALA A 19 -2.60 2.61 -2.86
C ALA A 19 -3.75 3.60 -3.12
N LEU A 20 -4.61 3.28 -4.09
CA LEU A 20 -5.88 3.95 -4.31
C LEU A 20 -7.01 3.00 -3.90
N ILE A 21 -7.72 3.35 -2.84
CA ILE A 21 -8.73 2.50 -2.22
C ILE A 21 -10.06 3.24 -2.01
N ARG A 22 -11.14 2.47 -1.92
CA ARG A 22 -12.45 2.94 -1.44
C ARG A 22 -12.99 1.97 -0.41
N VAL A 23 -13.03 2.37 0.85
CA VAL A 23 -13.51 1.53 1.95
C VAL A 23 -15.02 1.62 2.06
N SER A 24 -15.70 0.49 2.06
CA SER A 24 -17.16 0.44 2.18
C SER A 24 -17.64 0.54 3.63
N LYS A 25 -16.89 -0.05 4.55
CA LYS A 25 -17.18 0.00 6.00
C LYS A 25 -15.94 -0.29 6.84
N PHE A 26 -15.99 0.16 8.08
CA PHE A 26 -14.99 -0.11 9.11
C PHE A 26 -15.62 -0.96 10.20
N ASP A 27 -15.66 -2.26 10.03
CA ASP A 27 -16.26 -3.19 10.99
C ASP A 27 -15.26 -4.14 11.62
N LYS A 28 -13.99 -4.01 11.29
CA LYS A 28 -12.90 -4.80 11.84
C LYS A 28 -12.00 -3.95 12.73
N MET A 29 -11.42 -4.59 13.73
CA MET A 29 -10.43 -3.93 14.58
C MET A 29 -9.21 -3.48 13.77
N LEU A 30 -8.83 -4.26 12.76
CA LEU A 30 -7.69 -4.00 11.89
C LEU A 30 -7.98 -4.47 10.47
N THR A 31 -7.63 -3.65 9.50
CA THR A 31 -7.75 -3.95 8.06
C THR A 31 -6.44 -3.67 7.36
N THR A 32 -5.94 -4.61 6.58
CA THR A 32 -4.70 -4.42 5.80
C THR A 32 -5.00 -3.81 4.44
N ILE A 33 -4.24 -2.77 4.08
CA ILE A 33 -4.21 -2.23 2.72
C ILE A 33 -3.13 -2.95 1.92
N MET A 34 -1.86 -2.83 2.32
CA MET A 34 -0.76 -3.53 1.66
C MET A 34 0.47 -3.62 2.56
N GLY A 35 1.26 -4.65 2.37
CA GLY A 35 2.56 -4.79 3.04
C GLY A 35 2.83 -6.17 3.63
N ILE A 36 3.81 -6.22 4.53
CA ILE A 36 4.23 -7.40 5.27
C ILE A 36 4.28 -7.08 6.76
N GLU A 37 3.64 -7.91 7.57
CA GLU A 37 3.74 -7.83 9.02
C GLU A 37 5.21 -7.93 9.48
N GLY A 38 5.60 -7.07 10.41
CA GLY A 38 6.95 -7.04 10.96
C GLY A 38 8.03 -6.44 10.03
N GLN A 39 7.65 -5.98 8.83
CA GLN A 39 8.55 -5.28 7.92
C GLN A 39 8.00 -3.87 7.63
N PHE A 40 6.99 -3.77 6.81
CA PHE A 40 6.33 -2.52 6.51
C PHE A 40 4.89 -2.80 6.08
N LEU A 41 3.94 -2.20 6.78
CA LEU A 41 2.52 -2.46 6.55
C LEU A 41 1.71 -1.17 6.61
N ILE A 42 0.90 -0.93 5.59
CA ILE A 42 -0.13 0.11 5.58
C ILE A 42 -1.44 -0.56 5.95
N ARG A 43 -2.04 -0.13 7.05
CA ARG A 43 -3.26 -0.71 7.59
C ARG A 43 -4.21 0.35 8.15
N ILE A 44 -5.43 -0.04 8.45
CA ILE A 44 -6.49 0.80 9.02
C ILE A 44 -6.91 0.17 10.35
N GLY A 45 -6.98 0.98 11.39
CA GLY A 45 -7.31 0.53 12.74
C GLY A 45 -6.21 -0.28 13.41
N ASP A 46 -6.37 -0.51 14.69
CA ASP A 46 -5.66 -1.47 15.54
C ASP A 46 -6.27 -1.41 16.95
N ALA A 47 -5.79 -2.24 17.88
CA ALA A 47 -6.17 -2.16 19.29
C ALA A 47 -5.90 -0.74 19.86
N GLY A 48 -6.98 -0.07 20.24
CA GLY A 48 -6.89 1.32 20.76
C GLY A 48 -6.80 2.41 19.70
N ILE A 49 -6.84 2.06 18.40
CA ILE A 49 -6.85 3.02 17.29
C ILE A 49 -8.23 3.00 16.63
N PRO A 50 -8.81 4.17 16.27
CA PRO A 50 -10.08 4.22 15.55
C PRO A 50 -10.06 3.38 14.28
N GLN A 51 -11.15 2.68 14.02
CA GLN A 51 -11.28 1.74 12.88
C GLN A 51 -11.21 2.40 11.49
N ASN A 52 -11.30 3.71 11.42
CA ASN A 52 -11.15 4.48 10.18
C ASN A 52 -9.81 5.24 10.09
N GLN A 53 -8.88 4.98 10.97
CA GLN A 53 -7.61 5.71 11.05
C GLN A 53 -6.47 4.84 10.52
N LEU A 54 -5.69 5.40 9.58
CA LEU A 54 -4.49 4.72 9.08
C LEU A 54 -3.44 4.56 10.16
N GLN A 55 -2.77 3.44 10.11
CA GLN A 55 -1.54 3.17 10.84
C GLN A 55 -0.48 2.64 9.88
N ILE A 56 0.72 3.16 9.99
CA ILE A 56 1.89 2.66 9.28
C ILE A 56 2.75 1.91 10.28
N ALA A 57 2.84 0.60 10.11
CA ALA A 57 3.80 -0.21 10.85
C ALA A 57 5.08 -0.28 10.03
N ASN A 58 6.15 0.33 10.50
CA ASN A 58 7.46 0.29 9.89
C ASN A 58 8.43 -0.53 10.77
N PRO A 59 9.66 -0.84 10.33
CA PRO A 59 10.57 -1.68 11.11
C PRO A 59 10.98 -1.09 12.47
N ASP A 60 10.78 0.20 12.69
CA ASP A 60 11.13 0.89 13.94
C ASP A 60 9.94 0.90 14.92
N HIS A 61 8.78 1.44 14.49
CA HIS A 61 7.59 1.55 15.33
C HIS A 61 6.32 1.75 14.51
N ASN A 62 5.17 1.69 15.18
CA ASN A 62 3.89 1.96 14.56
C ASN A 62 3.55 3.45 14.65
N VAL A 63 3.16 4.05 13.54
CA VAL A 63 2.85 5.48 13.44
C VAL A 63 1.40 5.69 13.05
N THR A 64 0.72 6.55 13.77
CA THR A 64 -0.67 6.97 13.47
C THR A 64 -0.95 8.34 14.06
N SER A 65 -1.97 9.02 13.54
CA SER A 65 -2.52 10.26 14.11
C SER A 65 -3.98 10.45 13.71
N ALA A 66 -4.70 11.33 14.38
CA ALA A 66 -6.09 11.66 14.04
C ALA A 66 -6.23 12.24 12.62
N ASP A 67 -5.18 12.89 12.09
CA ASP A 67 -5.16 13.44 10.73
C ASP A 67 -5.09 12.36 9.63
N LEU A 68 -4.85 11.11 10.01
CA LEU A 68 -4.85 9.94 9.13
C LEU A 68 -6.19 9.24 9.04
N ALA A 69 -7.28 9.84 9.53
CA ALA A 69 -8.63 9.32 9.34
C ALA A 69 -9.05 9.39 7.87
N ILE A 70 -9.64 8.30 7.37
CA ILE A 70 -10.16 8.21 6.00
C ILE A 70 -11.68 8.00 6.01
N PRO A 71 -12.41 8.50 4.99
CA PRO A 71 -13.85 8.34 4.88
C PRO A 71 -14.24 6.96 4.35
N THR A 72 -15.53 6.61 4.47
CA THR A 72 -16.16 5.50 3.74
C THR A 72 -16.76 6.00 2.43
N GLY A 73 -16.79 5.12 1.41
CA GLY A 73 -17.48 5.36 0.15
C GLY A 73 -16.79 6.31 -0.82
N GLU A 74 -15.65 6.87 -0.46
CA GLU A 74 -14.86 7.77 -1.30
C GLU A 74 -13.54 7.12 -1.71
N TRP A 75 -13.06 7.42 -2.93
CA TRP A 75 -11.73 7.05 -3.35
C TRP A 75 -10.68 7.90 -2.62
N VAL A 76 -9.75 7.22 -1.99
CA VAL A 76 -8.66 7.83 -1.23
C VAL A 76 -7.33 7.31 -1.76
N HIS A 77 -6.49 8.22 -2.23
CA HIS A 77 -5.11 7.93 -2.54
C HIS A 77 -4.25 8.07 -1.28
N ILE A 78 -3.51 7.03 -0.97
CA ILE A 78 -2.57 6.96 0.14
C ILE A 78 -1.18 6.80 -0.45
N ALA A 79 -0.24 7.64 -0.04
CA ALA A 79 1.18 7.46 -0.33
C ALA A 79 1.98 7.55 0.97
N VAL A 80 2.92 6.63 1.15
CA VAL A 80 3.84 6.63 2.27
C VAL A 80 5.26 6.64 1.72
N THR A 81 5.99 7.71 1.97
CA THR A 81 7.40 7.82 1.64
C THR A 81 8.24 7.43 2.85
N TYR A 82 9.33 6.70 2.62
CA TYR A 82 10.25 6.24 3.66
C TYR A 82 11.68 6.47 3.19
N ASP A 83 12.47 7.16 4.00
CA ASP A 83 13.89 7.43 3.78
C ASP A 83 14.68 7.06 5.04
N ALA A 84 15.34 5.89 5.00
CA ALA A 84 16.16 5.41 6.10
C ALA A 84 17.45 6.25 6.29
N ASP A 85 17.94 6.88 5.22
CA ASP A 85 19.16 7.69 5.28
C ASP A 85 18.86 9.08 5.88
N ALA A 86 17.74 9.68 5.49
CA ALA A 86 17.26 10.92 6.08
C ALA A 86 16.51 10.72 7.41
N LYS A 87 16.28 9.45 7.83
CA LYS A 87 15.49 9.07 9.00
C LYS A 87 14.09 9.70 8.99
N LYS A 88 13.43 9.69 7.83
CA LYS A 88 12.18 10.39 7.63
C LYS A 88 11.13 9.52 6.96
N MET A 89 9.90 9.60 7.47
CA MET A 89 8.71 9.04 6.85
C MET A 89 7.64 10.12 6.72
N ILE A 90 6.92 10.14 5.58
CA ILE A 90 5.80 11.05 5.39
C ILE A 90 4.61 10.26 4.88
N VAL A 91 3.43 10.52 5.44
CA VAL A 91 2.15 9.97 5.01
C VAL A 91 1.35 11.05 4.30
N TYR A 92 0.94 10.74 3.07
CA TYR A 92 0.08 11.59 2.27
C TYR A 92 -1.30 10.95 2.11
N ILE A 93 -2.35 11.75 2.23
CA ILE A 93 -3.72 11.39 1.87
C ILE A 93 -4.21 12.38 0.82
N ASN A 94 -4.59 11.86 -0.37
CA ASN A 94 -5.01 12.67 -1.51
C ASN A 94 -3.98 13.79 -1.83
N GLY A 95 -2.70 13.42 -1.86
CA GLY A 95 -1.57 14.29 -2.14
C GLY A 95 -1.22 15.31 -1.05
N LYS A 96 -1.95 15.33 0.05
CA LYS A 96 -1.68 16.24 1.18
C LYS A 96 -0.83 15.54 2.23
N ASN A 97 0.29 16.14 2.60
CA ASN A 97 1.07 15.70 3.76
C ASN A 97 0.20 15.78 5.02
N LYS A 98 0.00 14.64 5.67
CA LYS A 98 -0.84 14.47 6.85
C LYS A 98 -0.06 14.12 8.10
N LEU A 99 1.13 13.57 7.92
CA LEU A 99 2.00 13.21 9.04
C LEU A 99 3.44 13.13 8.54
N GLU A 100 4.36 13.72 9.30
CA GLU A 100 5.79 13.49 9.20
C GLU A 100 6.28 12.83 10.48
N ASP A 101 7.14 11.85 10.33
CA ASP A 101 7.70 11.12 11.47
C ASP A 101 9.18 10.82 11.28
N THR A 102 9.88 10.69 12.42
CA THR A 102 11.30 10.31 12.44
C THR A 102 11.38 8.80 12.63
N VAL A 103 12.04 8.10 11.69
CA VAL A 103 12.24 6.66 11.73
C VAL A 103 13.73 6.35 11.81
N ASP A 104 14.13 5.51 12.76
CA ASP A 104 15.51 5.09 12.95
C ASP A 104 15.69 3.59 12.67
N ALA A 105 15.13 3.15 11.55
CA ALA A 105 15.21 1.77 11.10
C ALA A 105 16.05 1.65 9.82
N GLY A 106 16.41 0.42 9.49
CA GLY A 106 17.16 0.11 8.28
C GLY A 106 16.30 0.09 7.02
N ALA A 107 16.75 -0.66 6.03
CA ALA A 107 16.04 -0.88 4.78
C ALA A 107 14.78 -1.71 4.97
N VAL A 108 13.77 -1.44 4.17
CA VAL A 108 12.54 -2.25 4.09
C VAL A 108 12.78 -3.44 3.16
N ASN A 109 12.32 -4.62 3.57
CA ASN A 109 12.49 -5.88 2.84
C ASN A 109 11.12 -6.52 2.57
N TRP A 110 10.50 -6.15 1.48
CA TRP A 110 9.18 -6.63 1.10
C TRP A 110 9.17 -8.04 0.49
N GLY A 111 10.34 -8.51 0.06
CA GLY A 111 10.52 -9.86 -0.47
C GLY A 111 10.92 -10.90 0.57
N GLN A 112 11.05 -10.55 1.83
CA GLN A 112 11.30 -11.53 2.88
C GLN A 112 10.00 -12.21 3.28
N THR A 113 9.99 -13.55 3.19
CA THR A 113 8.95 -14.34 3.83
C THR A 113 9.32 -14.54 5.30
N MET A 114 8.44 -14.15 6.18
CA MET A 114 8.47 -14.66 7.54
C MET A 114 8.04 -16.15 7.51
N THR A 115 8.61 -16.94 8.41
CA THR A 115 8.56 -18.41 8.33
C THR A 115 7.22 -19.06 8.68
N ASP A 116 6.22 -18.27 9.06
CA ASP A 116 4.91 -18.78 9.49
C ASP A 116 3.84 -18.54 8.43
N GLU A 117 2.87 -19.46 8.36
CA GLU A 117 1.74 -19.35 7.45
C GLU A 117 1.02 -18.00 7.59
N GLY A 118 0.99 -17.23 6.50
CA GLY A 118 0.34 -15.94 6.43
C GLY A 118 1.27 -14.71 6.33
N ASN A 119 2.57 -14.90 6.40
CA ASN A 119 3.56 -13.81 6.39
C ASN A 119 4.23 -13.61 5.02
N GLY A 120 3.45 -13.30 4.02
CA GLY A 120 3.91 -12.80 2.72
C GLY A 120 3.56 -11.33 2.53
N PHE A 121 3.91 -10.79 1.36
CA PHE A 121 3.39 -9.50 0.93
C PHE A 121 1.94 -9.65 0.49
N TRP A 122 1.07 -8.87 1.08
CA TRP A 122 -0.36 -8.91 0.83
C TRP A 122 -0.91 -7.56 0.38
N ILE A 123 -1.93 -7.60 -0.45
CA ILE A 123 -2.77 -6.46 -0.80
C ILE A 123 -4.22 -6.83 -0.46
N GLY A 124 -4.87 -5.97 0.32
CA GLY A 124 -6.27 -6.14 0.71
C GLY A 124 -6.54 -7.11 1.86
N HIS A 125 -5.53 -7.82 2.33
CA HIS A 125 -5.63 -8.64 3.55
C HIS A 125 -4.26 -9.01 4.12
N SER A 126 -4.20 -9.56 5.32
CA SER A 126 -3.03 -10.20 5.90
C SER A 126 -3.43 -11.17 7.01
N TYR A 127 -2.47 -11.94 7.48
CA TYR A 127 -2.47 -12.70 8.71
C TYR A 127 -3.76 -13.52 8.94
N ASN A 128 -3.76 -14.77 8.54
CA ASN A 128 -4.90 -15.69 8.70
C ASN A 128 -6.21 -15.24 8.02
N ARG A 129 -6.15 -14.33 7.06
CA ARG A 129 -7.28 -13.81 6.30
C ARG A 129 -8.36 -13.05 7.11
N ASP A 130 -8.09 -12.74 8.39
CA ASP A 130 -9.05 -12.02 9.24
C ASP A 130 -9.01 -10.50 9.07
N ARG A 131 -8.05 -9.98 8.27
CA ARG A 131 -7.76 -8.54 8.15
C ARG A 131 -8.00 -8.03 6.73
N TRP A 132 -9.01 -8.56 6.05
CA TRP A 132 -9.32 -8.15 4.68
C TRP A 132 -10.00 -6.79 4.61
N LEU A 133 -9.75 -6.09 3.52
CA LEU A 133 -10.40 -4.83 3.19
C LEU A 133 -11.84 -5.09 2.71
N GLU A 134 -12.80 -4.43 3.34
CA GLU A 134 -14.17 -4.35 2.86
C GLU A 134 -14.32 -3.10 1.98
N GLY A 135 -14.08 -3.26 0.68
CA GLY A 135 -14.02 -2.14 -0.25
C GLY A 135 -13.42 -2.51 -1.59
N GLU A 136 -12.95 -1.54 -2.31
CA GLU A 136 -12.31 -1.68 -3.61
C GLU A 136 -10.88 -1.14 -3.59
N ILE A 137 -10.05 -1.70 -4.45
CA ILE A 137 -8.67 -1.26 -4.72
C ILE A 137 -8.54 -1.07 -6.23
N SER A 138 -8.00 0.06 -6.65
CA SER A 138 -7.78 0.37 -8.06
C SER A 138 -6.32 0.41 -8.45
N GLU A 139 -5.45 0.89 -7.56
CA GLU A 139 -4.03 1.07 -7.85
C GLU A 139 -3.19 0.68 -6.64
N CYS A 140 -2.11 -0.08 -6.86
CA CYS A 140 -1.07 -0.28 -5.86
C CYS A 140 0.30 -0.20 -6.52
N ARG A 141 1.22 0.52 -5.89
CA ARG A 141 2.56 0.78 -6.43
C ARG A 141 3.63 0.73 -5.35
N ILE A 142 4.82 0.29 -5.75
CA ILE A 142 6.04 0.37 -4.95
C ILE A 142 7.12 1.02 -5.79
N TRP A 143 7.76 2.02 -5.21
CA TRP A 143 8.91 2.73 -5.78
C TRP A 143 10.15 2.48 -4.93
N ASN A 144 11.30 2.38 -5.55
CA ASN A 144 12.60 2.31 -4.86
C ASN A 144 13.23 3.72 -4.65
N LYS A 145 12.39 4.73 -4.62
CA LYS A 145 12.77 6.13 -4.35
C LYS A 145 11.72 6.83 -3.49
N VAL A 146 12.11 7.92 -2.86
CA VAL A 146 11.20 8.85 -2.20
C VAL A 146 10.58 9.75 -3.27
N LEU A 147 9.28 9.63 -3.50
CA LEU A 147 8.55 10.59 -4.33
C LEU A 147 8.41 11.93 -3.60
N THR A 148 8.60 13.00 -4.33
CA THR A 148 8.32 14.35 -3.84
C THR A 148 6.81 14.63 -3.79
N ALA A 149 6.40 15.63 -3.03
CA ALA A 149 5.02 16.09 -3.02
C ALA A 149 4.52 16.51 -4.41
N ASP A 150 5.38 17.08 -5.24
CA ASP A 150 5.03 17.49 -6.61
C ASP A 150 4.83 16.28 -7.53
N GLU A 151 5.66 15.23 -7.41
CA GLU A 151 5.48 13.98 -8.14
C GLU A 151 4.15 13.31 -7.73
N ILE A 152 3.86 13.18 -6.43
CA ILE A 152 2.61 12.61 -5.93
C ILE A 152 1.39 13.44 -6.39
N ASN A 153 1.53 14.76 -6.53
CA ASN A 153 0.48 15.66 -6.99
C ASN A 153 0.48 15.92 -8.49
N ALA A 154 1.34 15.27 -9.26
CA ALA A 154 1.33 15.40 -10.71
C ALA A 154 -0.03 15.01 -11.30
N LYS A 155 -0.36 15.59 -12.45
CA LYS A 155 -1.64 15.33 -13.11
C LYS A 155 -1.84 13.83 -13.35
N ASN A 156 -2.99 13.32 -12.94
CA ASN A 156 -3.40 11.91 -13.06
C ASN A 156 -2.58 10.91 -12.22
N HIS A 157 -1.58 11.33 -11.45
CA HIS A 157 -0.72 10.41 -10.70
C HIS A 157 -1.49 9.40 -9.82
N PHE A 158 -2.65 9.78 -9.27
CA PHE A 158 -3.44 8.86 -8.43
C PHE A 158 -4.04 7.69 -9.21
N TYR A 159 -4.26 7.85 -10.52
CA TYR A 159 -5.02 6.94 -11.36
C TYR A 159 -4.19 6.34 -12.50
N LEU A 160 -3.08 6.96 -12.83
CA LEU A 160 -2.26 6.54 -13.95
C LEU A 160 -0.81 6.96 -13.76
N VAL A 161 0.07 5.99 -13.87
CA VAL A 161 1.51 6.18 -13.94
C VAL A 161 2.02 5.33 -15.11
N GLU A 162 3.03 5.80 -15.82
CA GLU A 162 3.65 5.01 -16.87
C GLU A 162 4.41 3.83 -16.24
N PRO A 163 4.18 2.59 -16.71
CA PRO A 163 4.78 1.39 -16.11
C PRO A 163 6.31 1.36 -16.13
N ASP A 164 6.94 2.11 -17.03
CA ASP A 164 8.40 2.24 -17.18
C ASP A 164 8.97 3.46 -16.43
N SER A 165 8.19 4.09 -15.55
CA SER A 165 8.63 5.22 -14.75
C SER A 165 9.86 4.88 -13.91
N GLU A 166 10.83 5.78 -13.89
CA GLU A 166 12.07 5.58 -13.14
C GLU A 166 11.81 5.36 -11.64
N GLY A 167 12.31 4.24 -11.13
CA GLY A 167 12.15 3.87 -9.74
C GLY A 167 10.87 3.11 -9.41
N LEU A 168 9.95 2.92 -10.34
CA LEU A 168 8.77 2.09 -10.16
C LEU A 168 9.17 0.60 -10.23
N VAL A 169 9.04 -0.13 -9.12
CA VAL A 169 9.49 -1.52 -9.02
C VAL A 169 8.36 -2.54 -9.03
N ALA A 170 7.15 -2.13 -8.69
CA ALA A 170 5.95 -2.95 -8.83
C ALA A 170 4.72 -2.05 -9.03
N TYR A 171 3.81 -2.49 -9.91
CA TYR A 171 2.60 -1.75 -10.25
C TYR A 171 1.43 -2.67 -10.60
N TRP A 172 0.40 -2.67 -9.78
CA TRP A 172 -0.84 -3.42 -9.98
C TRP A 172 -1.99 -2.44 -10.20
N LYS A 173 -2.65 -2.55 -11.36
CA LYS A 173 -3.76 -1.67 -11.77
C LYS A 173 -5.13 -2.21 -11.39
N PHE A 174 -5.23 -3.52 -11.16
CA PHE A 174 -6.51 -4.20 -10.90
C PHE A 174 -7.55 -3.96 -12.00
N ASP A 175 -7.11 -3.95 -13.26
CA ASP A 175 -7.95 -3.69 -14.45
C ASP A 175 -8.15 -4.93 -15.34
N GLU A 176 -7.82 -6.14 -14.85
CA GLU A 176 -7.96 -7.39 -15.59
C GLU A 176 -9.42 -7.75 -15.93
N GLY A 177 -10.37 -7.34 -15.12
CA GLY A 177 -11.80 -7.56 -15.32
C GLY A 177 -12.27 -9.01 -15.17
N THR A 178 -11.37 -9.98 -15.15
CA THR A 178 -11.67 -11.42 -15.01
C THR A 178 -10.51 -12.19 -14.41
N GLY A 179 -10.79 -13.37 -13.83
CA GLY A 179 -9.77 -14.29 -13.32
C GLY A 179 -9.24 -13.90 -11.94
N GLN A 180 -8.15 -14.55 -11.55
CA GLN A 180 -7.51 -14.36 -10.25
C GLN A 180 -6.08 -13.83 -10.34
N THR A 181 -5.51 -13.72 -11.52
CA THR A 181 -4.19 -13.14 -11.72
C THR A 181 -4.29 -11.62 -11.66
N VAL A 182 -3.39 -11.00 -10.91
CA VAL A 182 -3.22 -9.55 -10.87
C VAL A 182 -1.84 -9.25 -11.44
N THR A 183 -1.81 -8.49 -12.53
CA THR A 183 -0.61 -8.25 -13.33
C THR A 183 0.26 -7.16 -12.73
N ASP A 184 1.56 -7.42 -12.63
CA ASP A 184 2.57 -6.38 -12.43
C ASP A 184 2.93 -5.76 -13.77
N TYR A 185 2.52 -4.52 -13.97
CA TYR A 185 2.71 -3.77 -15.21
C TYR A 185 4.14 -3.29 -15.45
N THR A 186 5.02 -3.34 -14.44
CA THR A 186 6.44 -2.94 -14.59
C THR A 186 7.26 -3.92 -15.42
N GLY A 187 6.77 -5.14 -15.63
CA GLY A 187 7.51 -6.22 -16.29
C GLY A 187 8.56 -6.89 -15.39
N ASN A 188 8.66 -6.54 -14.11
CA ASN A 188 9.57 -7.16 -13.14
C ASN A 188 9.10 -8.54 -12.65
N GLY A 189 7.92 -9.00 -13.11
CA GLY A 189 7.42 -10.35 -12.84
C GLY A 189 6.77 -10.53 -11.48
N ASN A 190 6.29 -9.45 -10.86
CA ASN A 190 5.65 -9.46 -9.54
C ASN A 190 4.13 -9.69 -9.65
N ASN A 191 3.70 -10.55 -10.56
CA ASN A 191 2.28 -10.88 -10.69
C ASN A 191 1.75 -11.46 -9.39
N GLY A 192 0.62 -10.95 -8.94
CA GLY A 192 -0.10 -11.45 -7.79
C GLY A 192 -1.17 -12.46 -8.18
N MET A 193 -1.69 -13.15 -7.18
CA MET A 193 -2.84 -14.03 -7.32
C MET A 193 -3.83 -13.78 -6.18
N ALA A 194 -5.09 -13.60 -6.51
CA ALA A 194 -6.15 -13.57 -5.52
C ALA A 194 -6.37 -14.98 -4.96
N LEU A 195 -6.30 -15.12 -3.64
CA LEU A 195 -6.50 -16.42 -2.97
C LEU A 195 -7.97 -16.78 -2.81
N ASP A 196 -8.81 -15.79 -2.62
CA ASP A 196 -10.26 -15.95 -2.53
C ASP A 196 -10.93 -15.33 -3.76
N PRO A 197 -12.16 -15.73 -4.08
CA PRO A 197 -12.90 -15.10 -5.18
C PRO A 197 -12.96 -13.59 -5.01
N ILE A 198 -12.51 -12.87 -6.01
CA ILE A 198 -12.64 -11.42 -6.10
C ILE A 198 -13.74 -11.06 -7.07
N SER A 199 -14.35 -9.89 -6.89
CA SER A 199 -15.28 -9.32 -7.84
C SER A 199 -14.62 -8.19 -8.58
N TRP A 200 -14.66 -8.24 -9.91
CA TRP A 200 -14.22 -7.15 -10.76
C TRP A 200 -15.40 -6.19 -10.98
N VAL A 201 -15.19 -4.93 -10.71
CA VAL A 201 -16.20 -3.89 -10.82
C VAL A 201 -15.63 -2.76 -11.65
N GLU A 202 -16.31 -2.43 -12.75
CA GLU A 202 -15.95 -1.25 -13.53
C GLU A 202 -16.37 0.01 -12.75
N VAL A 203 -15.43 0.91 -12.53
CA VAL A 203 -15.66 2.16 -11.80
C VAL A 203 -15.10 3.34 -12.58
N ALA A 204 -15.86 4.46 -12.58
CA ALA A 204 -15.32 5.73 -13.03
C ALA A 204 -14.48 6.33 -11.89
N LEU A 205 -13.18 6.47 -12.10
CA LEU A 205 -12.31 7.17 -11.16
C LEU A 205 -12.45 8.69 -11.40
N PRO A 206 -12.42 9.51 -10.34
CA PRO A 206 -12.48 10.94 -10.49
C PRO A 206 -11.22 11.44 -11.21
N GLU A 207 -11.38 12.30 -12.20
CA GLU A 207 -10.26 13.00 -12.83
C GLU A 207 -9.67 14.04 -11.85
N LYS A 208 -8.36 14.19 -11.85
CA LYS A 208 -7.67 15.19 -11.04
C LYS A 208 -7.23 16.39 -11.88
#